data_d11baaa95047baccc54f588eb56ae71c
#
_entry.id   d11baaa95047baccc54f588eb56ae71c
#
_cell.length_a   1.000
_cell.length_b   1.000
_cell.length_c   1.000
_cell.angle_alpha   90.00
_cell.angle_beta   90.00
_cell.angle_gamma   90.00
#
_symmetry.space_group_name_H-M   'P 1'
#
loop_
_entity.id
_entity.type
_entity.pdbx_description
1 polymer ?
#
loop_
_entity_poly.entity_id
_entity_poly.type
_entity_poly.pdbx_seq_one_letter_code
_entity_poly.pdbx_strand_id
1 'polypeptide(L)'
;SLCAGALKVTGNTDKIKFKSETALDFGALGSSDRKRVSSIFYVCDKKEVYSIAVISTESTKDARALYKSLKAYKKSNSTSDYLSDYTRSEQKVFKNAVIGKKGSYVWYIAMSGKKSDNTKGSKAIRKSI
;
A
#
# COMPACT_ATOMS: atom_id res chain seq x y z
N SER A 1 7.15 -7.04 -13.21
CA SER A 1 6.22 -7.36 -12.13
C SER A 1 5.19 -6.25 -11.94
N LEU A 2 4.09 -6.60 -11.31
CA LEU A 2 2.98 -5.67 -11.00
C LEU A 2 3.47 -4.43 -10.25
N CYS A 3 4.35 -4.65 -9.30
CA CYS A 3 4.82 -3.57 -8.42
C CYS A 3 5.93 -2.73 -9.04
N ALA A 4 6.73 -3.33 -9.92
CA ALA A 4 7.79 -2.58 -10.61
C ALA A 4 7.21 -1.47 -11.46
N GLY A 5 6.10 -1.74 -12.16
CA GLY A 5 5.40 -0.73 -12.95
C GLY A 5 4.85 0.39 -12.10
N ALA A 6 4.23 0.06 -10.97
CA ALA A 6 3.68 1.03 -10.04
C ALA A 6 4.76 1.91 -9.41
N LEU A 7 5.88 1.31 -8.99
CA LEU A 7 7.01 2.03 -8.43
C LEU A 7 7.60 3.03 -9.45
N LYS A 8 7.74 2.59 -10.70
CA LYS A 8 8.26 3.43 -11.77
C LYS A 8 7.37 4.63 -12.07
N VAL A 9 6.06 4.41 -12.07
CA VAL A 9 5.08 5.47 -12.36
C VAL A 9 5.08 6.55 -11.28
N THR A 10 5.33 6.20 -10.02
CA THR A 10 5.36 7.17 -8.92
C THR A 10 6.65 7.99 -8.88
N GLY A 11 7.68 7.60 -9.63
CA GLY A 11 8.92 8.36 -9.74
C GLY A 11 9.83 8.33 -8.51
N ASN A 12 9.56 7.46 -7.55
CA ASN A 12 10.31 7.41 -6.30
C ASN A 12 11.32 6.27 -6.19
N THR A 13 11.49 5.47 -7.26
CA THR A 13 12.33 4.27 -7.24
C THR A 13 13.80 4.53 -6.95
N ASP A 14 14.31 5.69 -7.37
CA ASP A 14 15.75 5.99 -7.28
C ASP A 14 16.15 6.72 -5.99
N LYS A 15 15.18 7.29 -5.28
CA LYS A 15 15.45 8.17 -4.15
C LYS A 15 15.31 7.50 -2.79
N ILE A 16 14.65 6.36 -2.75
CA ILE A 16 14.28 5.68 -1.51
C ILE A 16 14.78 4.25 -1.55
N LYS A 17 15.50 3.85 -0.51
CA LYS A 17 15.94 2.45 -0.37
C LYS A 17 14.79 1.65 0.24
N PHE A 18 14.32 0.66 -0.51
CA PHE A 18 13.26 -0.21 -0.07
C PHE A 18 13.81 -1.54 0.43
N LYS A 19 13.12 -2.10 1.40
CA LYS A 19 13.33 -3.47 1.86
C LYS A 19 12.09 -4.30 1.51
N SER A 20 12.27 -5.57 1.19
CA SER A 20 11.17 -6.51 0.98
C SER A 20 10.65 -7.00 2.33
N GLU A 21 9.33 -7.00 2.47
CA GLU A 21 8.67 -7.39 3.71
C GLU A 21 7.60 -8.45 3.45
N THR A 22 7.18 -9.13 4.49
CA THR A 22 6.14 -10.15 4.44
C THR A 22 4.79 -9.62 4.93
N ALA A 23 3.75 -10.42 4.81
CA ALA A 23 2.44 -10.08 5.35
C ALA A 23 2.47 -9.79 6.85
N LEU A 24 3.38 -10.44 7.60
CA LEU A 24 3.55 -10.21 9.04
C LEU A 24 4.04 -8.80 9.35
N ASP A 25 4.82 -8.24 8.44
CA ASP A 25 5.45 -6.92 8.64
C ASP A 25 4.54 -5.77 8.21
N PHE A 26 3.49 -6.06 7.43
CA PHE A 26 2.57 -5.04 6.97
C PHE A 26 1.54 -4.72 8.05
N GLY A 27 1.66 -3.55 8.68
CA GLY A 27 0.84 -3.13 9.81
C GLY A 27 -0.65 -3.01 9.53
N ALA A 28 -1.06 -2.94 8.26
CA ALA A 28 -2.47 -2.91 7.88
C ALA A 28 -3.19 -4.23 8.14
N LEU A 29 -2.45 -5.34 8.23
CA LEU A 29 -3.01 -6.69 8.31
C LEU A 29 -2.90 -7.27 9.72
N GLY A 30 -4.04 -7.46 10.37
CA GLY A 30 -4.11 -8.20 11.62
C GLY A 30 -4.04 -9.70 11.39
N SER A 31 -4.11 -10.48 12.45
CA SER A 31 -3.97 -11.94 12.37
C SER A 31 -5.03 -12.61 11.50
N SER A 32 -6.29 -12.14 11.58
CA SER A 32 -7.37 -12.69 10.76
C SER A 32 -7.21 -12.33 9.29
N ASP A 33 -6.73 -11.11 9.01
CA ASP A 33 -6.48 -10.66 7.64
C ASP A 33 -5.35 -11.45 6.98
N ARG A 34 -4.29 -11.74 7.73
CA ARG A 34 -3.16 -12.52 7.20
C ARG A 34 -3.56 -13.90 6.72
N LYS A 35 -4.58 -14.50 7.31
CA LYS A 35 -5.12 -15.80 6.89
C LYS A 35 -5.79 -15.74 5.52
N ARG A 36 -6.22 -14.56 5.07
CA ARG A 36 -6.86 -14.33 3.78
C ARG A 36 -5.86 -14.14 2.64
N VAL A 37 -4.59 -13.98 2.95
CA VAL A 37 -3.54 -13.70 1.97
C VAL A 37 -3.06 -15.00 1.33
N SER A 38 -3.17 -15.10 0.01
CA SER A 38 -2.56 -16.19 -0.76
C SER A 38 -1.12 -15.85 -1.11
N SER A 39 -0.88 -14.63 -1.57
CA SER A 39 0.47 -14.13 -1.79
C SER A 39 0.48 -12.62 -1.57
N ILE A 40 1.65 -12.10 -1.24
CA ILE A 40 1.84 -10.67 -1.03
C ILE A 40 3.19 -10.23 -1.60
N PHE A 41 3.17 -9.10 -2.27
CA PHE A 41 4.37 -8.32 -2.55
C PHE A 41 4.26 -7.05 -1.72
N TYR A 42 5.18 -6.86 -0.78
CA TYR A 42 5.20 -5.71 0.10
C TYR A 42 6.61 -5.17 0.20
N VAL A 43 6.78 -3.91 -0.14
CA VAL A 43 8.05 -3.20 0.05
C VAL A 43 7.77 -1.87 0.73
N CYS A 44 8.68 -1.46 1.58
CA CYS A 44 8.60 -0.18 2.27
C CYS A 44 10.00 0.38 2.52
N ASP A 45 10.08 1.68 2.78
CA ASP A 45 11.31 2.29 3.22
C ASP A 45 11.57 1.96 4.71
N LYS A 46 12.70 2.39 5.23
CA LYS A 46 13.13 2.09 6.59
C LYS A 46 12.13 2.57 7.65
N LYS A 47 11.47 3.71 7.42
CA LYS A 47 10.48 4.29 8.34
C LYS A 47 9.06 3.82 8.09
N GLU A 48 8.87 2.98 7.07
CA GLU A 48 7.55 2.47 6.68
C GLU A 48 6.56 3.59 6.27
N VAL A 49 7.08 4.70 5.78
CA VAL A 49 6.29 5.82 5.25
C VAL A 49 5.92 5.55 3.79
N TYR A 50 6.94 5.32 2.97
CA TYR A 50 6.75 4.99 1.55
C TYR A 50 6.60 3.48 1.44
N SER A 51 5.49 3.04 0.87
CA SER A 51 5.22 1.60 0.78
C SER A 51 4.32 1.27 -0.39
N ILE A 52 4.41 0.02 -0.83
CA ILE A 52 3.48 -0.56 -1.78
C ILE A 52 3.24 -2.01 -1.38
N ALA A 53 1.99 -2.41 -1.37
CA ALA A 53 1.60 -3.79 -1.11
C ALA A 53 0.60 -4.22 -2.17
N VAL A 54 0.85 -5.36 -2.81
CA VAL A 54 -0.10 -6.00 -3.73
C VAL A 54 -0.37 -7.40 -3.19
N ILE A 55 -1.63 -7.69 -2.95
CA ILE A 55 -2.05 -8.89 -2.23
C ILE A 55 -3.02 -9.67 -3.11
N SER A 56 -2.76 -10.97 -3.27
CA SER A 56 -3.72 -11.90 -3.86
C SER A 56 -4.40 -12.71 -2.76
N THR A 57 -5.67 -13.02 -2.99
CA THR A 57 -6.51 -13.79 -2.06
C THR A 57 -7.17 -14.96 -2.80
N GLU A 58 -7.84 -15.83 -2.06
CA GLU A 58 -8.57 -16.98 -2.64
C GLU A 58 -9.90 -16.59 -3.27
N SER A 59 -10.46 -15.43 -2.91
CA SER A 59 -11.80 -15.06 -3.35
C SER A 59 -12.02 -13.55 -3.34
N THR A 60 -13.04 -13.11 -4.08
CA THR A 60 -13.46 -11.70 -4.06
C THR A 60 -13.94 -11.28 -2.68
N LYS A 61 -14.52 -12.21 -1.91
CA LYS A 61 -14.95 -11.95 -0.53
C LYS A 61 -13.77 -11.60 0.37
N ASP A 62 -12.68 -12.37 0.27
CA ASP A 62 -11.46 -12.11 1.03
C ASP A 62 -10.83 -10.78 0.60
N ALA A 63 -10.79 -10.51 -0.70
CA ALA A 63 -10.28 -9.24 -1.21
C ALA A 63 -11.07 -8.05 -0.66
N ARG A 64 -12.40 -8.15 -0.59
CA ARG A 64 -13.21 -7.09 0.00
C ARG A 64 -12.92 -6.87 1.48
N ALA A 65 -12.71 -7.95 2.22
CA ALA A 65 -12.36 -7.85 3.65
C ALA A 65 -11.03 -7.12 3.83
N LEU A 66 -10.03 -7.47 3.04
CA LEU A 66 -8.71 -6.80 3.08
C LEU A 66 -8.81 -5.36 2.61
N TYR A 67 -9.64 -5.07 1.62
CA TYR A 67 -9.87 -3.71 1.13
C TYR A 67 -10.37 -2.80 2.27
N LYS A 68 -11.30 -3.29 3.08
CA LYS A 68 -11.80 -2.56 4.26
C LYS A 68 -10.70 -2.31 5.28
N SER A 69 -9.85 -3.32 5.52
CA SER A 69 -8.73 -3.19 6.45
C SER A 69 -7.70 -2.17 5.97
N LEU A 70 -7.42 -2.14 4.67
CA LEU A 70 -6.50 -1.16 4.09
C LEU A 70 -7.06 0.27 4.19
N LYS A 71 -8.36 0.44 3.98
CA LYS A 71 -9.01 1.75 4.15
C LYS A 71 -8.95 2.21 5.60
N ALA A 72 -9.19 1.32 6.55
CA ALA A 72 -9.07 1.61 7.98
C ALA A 72 -7.63 1.99 8.35
N TYR A 73 -6.67 1.29 7.81
CA TYR A 73 -5.24 1.57 8.01
C TYR A 73 -4.88 2.99 7.54
N LYS A 74 -5.30 3.36 6.33
CA LYS A 74 -5.07 4.71 5.80
C LYS A 74 -5.72 5.76 6.72
N LYS A 75 -6.94 5.53 7.16
CA LYS A 75 -7.65 6.45 8.04
C LYS A 75 -6.91 6.63 9.37
N SER A 76 -6.45 5.55 9.98
CA SER A 76 -5.68 5.60 11.22
C SER A 76 -4.37 6.38 11.06
N ASN A 77 -3.70 6.19 9.93
CA ASN A 77 -2.42 6.84 9.63
C ASN A 77 -2.59 8.31 9.21
N SER A 78 -3.81 8.80 9.11
CA SER A 78 -4.09 10.18 8.70
C SER A 78 -4.53 11.07 9.85
N THR A 79 -4.54 10.55 11.08
CA THR A 79 -4.90 11.34 12.27
C THR A 79 -3.73 12.24 12.67
N SER A 80 -4.03 13.36 13.31
CA SER A 80 -3.01 14.30 13.79
C SER A 80 -2.06 13.65 14.79
N ASP A 81 -2.59 12.80 15.68
CA ASP A 81 -1.76 12.08 16.66
C ASP A 81 -0.75 11.16 15.99
N TYR A 82 -1.19 10.35 15.02
CA TYR A 82 -0.29 9.46 14.29
C TYR A 82 0.78 10.24 13.55
N LEU A 83 0.40 11.33 12.90
CA LEU A 83 1.29 12.10 12.02
C LEU A 83 2.25 13.03 12.76
N SER A 84 2.06 13.24 14.07
CA SER A 84 2.84 14.22 14.84
C SER A 84 4.36 13.98 14.82
N ASP A 85 4.78 12.72 14.70
CA ASP A 85 6.22 12.36 14.68
C ASP A 85 6.84 12.33 13.27
N TYR A 86 6.05 12.72 12.26
CA TYR A 86 6.49 12.68 10.87
C TYR A 86 6.66 14.08 10.29
N THR A 87 7.56 14.21 9.33
CA THR A 87 7.74 15.48 8.60
C THR A 87 6.50 15.79 7.77
N ARG A 88 6.35 17.04 7.36
CA ARG A 88 5.22 17.44 6.51
C ARG A 88 5.17 16.65 5.20
N SER A 89 6.33 16.41 4.58
CA SER A 89 6.41 15.59 3.37
C SER A 89 5.95 14.16 3.60
N GLU A 90 6.37 13.57 4.72
CA GLU A 90 5.96 12.21 5.09
C GLU A 90 4.47 12.11 5.40
N GLN A 91 3.92 13.12 6.09
CA GLN A 91 2.50 13.21 6.38
C GLN A 91 1.65 13.17 5.11
N LYS A 92 2.10 13.86 4.06
CA LYS A 92 1.40 13.87 2.77
C LYS A 92 1.36 12.48 2.13
N VAL A 93 2.42 11.70 2.29
CA VAL A 93 2.47 10.33 1.76
C VAL A 93 1.38 9.46 2.40
N PHE A 94 1.25 9.51 3.72
CA PHE A 94 0.19 8.77 4.41
C PHE A 94 -1.20 9.23 3.98
N LYS A 95 -1.44 10.54 3.95
CA LYS A 95 -2.75 11.11 3.63
C LYS A 95 -3.19 10.85 2.20
N ASN A 96 -2.25 10.71 1.30
CA ASN A 96 -2.53 10.57 -0.13
C ASN A 96 -2.34 9.16 -0.67
N ALA A 97 -2.23 8.17 0.21
CA ALA A 97 -2.21 6.77 -0.16
C ALA A 97 -3.46 6.40 -0.96
N VAL A 98 -3.31 5.49 -1.91
CA VAL A 98 -4.40 5.00 -2.75
C VAL A 98 -4.55 3.50 -2.55
N ILE A 99 -5.79 3.07 -2.42
CA ILE A 99 -6.15 1.67 -2.22
C ILE A 99 -7.03 1.24 -3.37
N GLY A 100 -6.78 0.07 -3.93
CA GLY A 100 -7.59 -0.47 -5.01
C GLY A 100 -7.85 -1.96 -4.85
N LYS A 101 -8.82 -2.44 -5.61
CA LYS A 101 -9.10 -3.87 -5.70
C LYS A 101 -9.62 -4.22 -7.08
N LYS A 102 -9.35 -5.45 -7.49
CA LYS A 102 -9.87 -6.01 -8.74
C LYS A 102 -9.91 -7.53 -8.59
N GLY A 103 -11.11 -8.11 -8.69
CA GLY A 103 -11.29 -9.55 -8.50
C GLY A 103 -10.82 -9.98 -7.11
N SER A 104 -9.88 -10.92 -7.05
CA SER A 104 -9.30 -11.43 -5.81
C SER A 104 -8.03 -10.68 -5.38
N TYR A 105 -7.71 -9.57 -6.05
CA TYR A 105 -6.54 -8.76 -5.75
C TYR A 105 -6.92 -7.47 -5.03
N VAL A 106 -6.06 -7.04 -4.12
CA VAL A 106 -6.20 -5.77 -3.41
C VAL A 106 -4.80 -5.17 -3.23
N TRP A 107 -4.72 -3.83 -3.23
CA TRP A 107 -3.42 -3.17 -3.10
C TRP A 107 -3.53 -1.85 -2.35
N TYR A 108 -2.37 -1.45 -1.82
CA TYR A 108 -2.16 -0.18 -1.12
C TYR A 108 -0.90 0.44 -1.71
N ILE A 109 -0.97 1.70 -2.10
CA ILE A 109 0.19 2.41 -2.63
C ILE A 109 0.31 3.79 -1.99
N ALA A 110 1.46 4.04 -1.36
CA ALA A 110 1.83 5.28 -0.71
C ALA A 110 3.29 5.58 -1.09
N MET A 111 3.52 5.96 -2.35
CA MET A 111 4.86 6.15 -2.91
C MET A 111 5.18 7.61 -3.19
N SER A 112 4.20 8.51 -3.00
CA SER A 112 4.34 9.92 -3.26
C SER A 112 3.45 10.71 -2.32
N GLY A 113 3.82 11.93 -2.01
CA GLY A 113 2.96 12.88 -1.31
C GLY A 113 1.83 13.43 -2.18
N LYS A 114 1.83 13.10 -3.48
CA LYS A 114 0.79 13.53 -4.43
C LYS A 114 -0.14 12.36 -4.71
N LYS A 115 -1.44 12.57 -4.46
CA LYS A 115 -2.45 11.55 -4.73
C LYS A 115 -2.46 11.14 -6.20
N SER A 116 -2.24 12.08 -7.12
CA SER A 116 -2.21 11.80 -8.56
C SER A 116 -1.12 10.78 -8.93
N ASP A 117 0.04 10.85 -8.31
CA ASP A 117 1.12 9.88 -8.54
C ASP A 117 0.72 8.49 -8.06
N ASN A 118 0.16 8.40 -6.86
CA ASN A 118 -0.29 7.12 -6.29
C ASN A 118 -1.45 6.55 -7.11
N THR A 119 -2.32 7.40 -7.65
CA THR A 119 -3.40 7.00 -8.54
C THR A 119 -2.84 6.37 -9.82
N LYS A 120 -1.80 6.96 -10.40
CA LYS A 120 -1.13 6.40 -11.59
C LYS A 120 -0.54 5.02 -11.27
N GLY A 121 0.09 4.87 -10.11
CA GLY A 121 0.60 3.58 -9.65
C GLY A 121 -0.50 2.54 -9.49
N SER A 122 -1.63 2.94 -8.92
CA SER A 122 -2.80 2.08 -8.74
C SER A 122 -3.34 1.61 -10.10
N LYS A 123 -3.43 2.51 -11.08
CA LYS A 123 -3.87 2.16 -12.44
C LYS A 123 -2.91 1.17 -13.11
N ALA A 124 -1.60 1.33 -12.89
CA ALA A 124 -0.60 0.42 -13.43
C ALA A 124 -0.77 -0.99 -12.85
N ILE A 125 -1.03 -1.09 -11.55
CA ILE A 125 -1.33 -2.38 -10.90
C ILE A 125 -2.57 -3.01 -11.52
N ARG A 126 -3.65 -2.23 -11.64
CA ARG A 126 -4.93 -2.70 -12.17
C ARG A 126 -4.80 -3.25 -13.60
N LYS A 127 -4.03 -2.58 -14.44
CA LYS A 127 -3.80 -3.02 -15.82
C LYS A 127 -3.03 -4.34 -15.90
N SER A 128 -2.24 -4.66 -14.88
CA SER A 128 -1.40 -5.86 -14.86
C SER A 128 -2.12 -7.10 -14.30
N ILE A 129 -3.35 -6.95 -13.85
CA ILE A 129 -4.15 -8.05 -13.27
C ILE A 129 -5.15 -8.62 -14.28
#